data_159578fdbe84923358c737541ecec3ab
#
_entry.id   159578fdbe84923358c737541ecec3ab
#
_cell.length_a   1.000
_cell.length_b   1.000
_cell.length_c   1.000
_cell.angle_alpha   90.00
_cell.angle_beta   90.00
_cell.angle_gamma   90.00
#
_symmetry.space_group_name_H-M   'P 1'
#
loop_
_entity.id
_entity.type
_entity.pdbx_description
1 polymer ?
#
loop_
_entity_poly.entity_id
_entity_poly.type
_entity_poly.pdbx_seq_one_letter_code
_entity_poly.pdbx_strand_id
1 'polypeptide(L)'
;MRDGGIEQVGTPGEIYDRPRNTFVADFVGSANLIRGRRRPDLDGDGLVVIETPGGALVHGTALDRRAGTDALMAVRTVRLRLERAPPPGSVNVWPGRIRQRVFQGDFTQYHVDWDGRLLIVRSASSEPMAEGDQVFVSADTRHCVLLEE
;
A
#
# COMPACT_ATOMS: atom_id res chain seq x y z
N MET A 1 -14.01 16.93 3.10
CA MET A 1 -15.16 16.66 2.24
C MET A 1 -14.92 17.28 0.87
N ARG A 2 -15.47 16.67 -0.14
CA ARG A 2 -15.45 17.18 -1.50
C ARG A 2 -16.83 17.74 -1.83
N ASP A 3 -16.85 18.92 -2.45
CA ASP A 3 -18.10 19.53 -2.89
C ASP A 3 -19.17 19.63 -1.80
N GLY A 4 -18.72 19.79 -0.55
CA GLY A 4 -19.62 19.85 0.59
C GLY A 4 -20.24 18.54 1.03
N GLY A 5 -19.90 17.43 0.36
CA GLY A 5 -20.43 16.11 0.69
C GLY A 5 -19.47 15.26 1.52
N ILE A 6 -19.96 14.13 1.97
CA ILE A 6 -19.17 13.13 2.67
C ILE A 6 -18.93 11.97 1.71
N GLU A 7 -17.65 11.69 1.41
CA GLU A 7 -17.28 10.63 0.48
C GLU A 7 -17.55 9.24 1.04
N GLN A 8 -17.42 9.10 2.35
CA GLN A 8 -17.63 7.83 3.03
C GLN A 8 -18.18 8.05 4.43
N VAL A 9 -19.15 7.24 4.80
CA VAL A 9 -19.71 7.22 6.16
C VAL A 9 -19.37 5.88 6.78
N GLY A 10 -18.87 5.92 8.01
CA GLY A 10 -18.51 4.70 8.74
C GLY A 10 -17.85 5.05 10.07
N THR A 11 -17.41 4.03 10.79
CA THR A 11 -16.63 4.26 12.00
C THR A 11 -15.26 4.82 11.63
N PRO A 12 -14.58 5.54 12.56
CA PRO A 12 -13.23 6.02 12.27
C PRO A 12 -12.27 4.92 11.83
N GLY A 13 -12.38 3.71 12.40
CA GLY A 13 -11.54 2.60 12.00
C GLY A 13 -11.81 2.15 10.57
N GLU A 14 -13.08 2.08 10.17
CA GLU A 14 -13.43 1.70 8.81
C GLU A 14 -12.92 2.71 7.79
N ILE A 15 -13.07 4.00 8.08
CA ILE A 15 -12.61 5.06 7.21
C ILE A 15 -11.08 5.02 7.11
N TYR A 16 -10.40 4.77 8.21
CA TYR A 16 -8.94 4.73 8.25
C TYR A 16 -8.37 3.53 7.49
N ASP A 17 -8.88 2.34 7.78
CA ASP A 17 -8.30 1.10 7.22
C ASP A 17 -8.84 0.73 5.85
N ARG A 18 -10.05 1.17 5.51
CA ARG A 18 -10.70 0.77 4.25
C ARG A 18 -11.33 1.97 3.54
N PRO A 19 -10.51 2.90 3.04
CA PRO A 19 -11.03 4.06 2.31
C PRO A 19 -11.66 3.62 0.97
N ARG A 20 -12.69 4.32 0.53
CA ARG A 20 -13.37 3.98 -0.73
C ARG A 20 -12.69 4.53 -1.95
N ASN A 21 -12.13 5.73 -1.86
CA ASN A 21 -11.55 6.41 -3.00
C ASN A 21 -10.29 7.17 -2.60
N THR A 22 -9.63 7.76 -3.60
CA THR A 22 -8.39 8.49 -3.40
C THR A 22 -8.55 9.68 -2.45
N PHE A 23 -9.68 10.35 -2.52
CA PHE A 23 -9.93 11.50 -1.64
C PHE A 23 -9.96 11.08 -0.18
N VAL A 24 -10.67 9.99 0.12
CA VAL A 24 -10.77 9.49 1.49
C VAL A 24 -9.40 9.02 1.99
N ALA A 25 -8.64 8.33 1.14
CA ALA A 25 -7.30 7.85 1.51
C ALA A 25 -6.38 9.02 1.85
N ASP A 26 -6.38 10.08 1.04
CA ASP A 26 -5.56 11.26 1.27
C ASP A 26 -6.00 12.02 2.51
N PHE A 27 -7.30 12.11 2.72
CA PHE A 27 -7.88 12.86 3.84
C PHE A 27 -7.60 12.19 5.19
N VAL A 28 -7.69 10.86 5.26
CA VAL A 28 -7.62 10.13 6.52
C VAL A 28 -6.18 9.88 6.97
N GLY A 29 -5.21 10.00 6.08
CA GLY A 29 -3.82 9.82 6.45
C GLY A 29 -2.95 9.48 5.26
N SER A 30 -1.66 9.39 5.52
CA SER A 30 -0.69 9.10 4.48
C SER A 30 -0.89 7.68 3.95
N ALA A 31 -0.99 7.56 2.65
CA ALA A 31 -1.12 6.28 1.99
C ALA A 31 -0.28 6.25 0.72
N ASN A 32 0.27 5.09 0.43
CA ASN A 32 0.88 4.83 -0.86
C ASN A 32 -0.22 4.43 -1.82
N LEU A 33 -0.25 5.05 -2.98
CA LEU A 33 -1.23 4.73 -4.02
C LEU A 33 -0.49 4.02 -5.14
N ILE A 34 -0.83 2.75 -5.34
CA ILE A 34 -0.15 1.89 -6.30
C ILE A 34 -1.09 1.66 -7.46
N ARG A 35 -0.75 2.24 -8.61
CA ARG A 35 -1.55 2.12 -9.82
C ARG A 35 -1.16 0.85 -10.57
N GLY A 36 -2.17 0.15 -11.06
CA GLY A 36 -1.94 -1.07 -11.83
C GLY A 36 -3.16 -1.45 -12.62
N ARG A 37 -3.14 -2.67 -13.16
CA ARG A 37 -4.23 -3.22 -13.95
C ARG A 37 -4.82 -4.41 -13.21
N ARG A 38 -6.16 -4.48 -13.15
CA ARG A 38 -6.83 -5.61 -12.54
C ARG A 38 -6.46 -6.92 -13.23
N ARG A 39 -6.26 -7.93 -12.41
CA ARG A 39 -6.02 -9.31 -12.89
C ARG A 39 -7.13 -10.21 -12.33
N PRO A 40 -8.34 -10.17 -12.91
CA PRO A 40 -9.44 -11.00 -12.41
C PRO A 40 -9.15 -12.49 -12.50
N ASP A 41 -8.28 -12.89 -13.44
CA ASP A 41 -7.84 -14.27 -13.58
C ASP A 41 -7.07 -14.78 -12.36
N LEU A 42 -6.54 -13.87 -11.54
CA LEU A 42 -5.79 -14.21 -10.33
C LEU A 42 -6.59 -13.96 -9.06
N ASP A 43 -7.79 -13.40 -9.15
CA ASP A 43 -8.64 -13.16 -7.98
C ASP A 43 -9.03 -14.50 -7.34
N GLY A 44 -9.09 -14.51 -6.01
CA GLY A 44 -9.51 -15.71 -5.29
C GLY A 44 -9.43 -15.49 -3.78
N ASP A 45 -10.12 -16.35 -3.03
CA ASP A 45 -10.13 -16.32 -1.56
C ASP A 45 -10.50 -14.96 -0.97
N GLY A 46 -11.41 -14.22 -1.65
CA GLY A 46 -11.80 -12.90 -1.20
C GLY A 46 -10.82 -11.80 -1.54
N LEU A 47 -9.75 -12.12 -2.24
CA LEU A 47 -8.71 -11.16 -2.61
C LEU A 47 -8.86 -10.72 -4.06
N VAL A 48 -8.45 -9.48 -4.32
CA VAL A 48 -8.30 -8.93 -5.66
C VAL A 48 -6.83 -8.71 -5.96
N VAL A 49 -6.45 -8.79 -7.21
CA VAL A 49 -5.05 -8.68 -7.62
C VAL A 49 -4.91 -7.61 -8.70
N ILE A 50 -3.91 -6.75 -8.54
CA ILE A 50 -3.51 -5.83 -9.60
C ILE A 50 -2.07 -6.14 -10.00
N GLU A 51 -1.75 -5.83 -11.25
CA GLU A 51 -0.38 -5.93 -11.78
C GLU A 51 0.12 -4.54 -12.11
N THR A 52 1.29 -4.19 -11.56
CA THR A 52 1.91 -2.89 -11.82
C THR A 52 2.56 -2.86 -13.21
N PRO A 53 2.90 -1.67 -13.74
CA PRO A 53 3.57 -1.60 -15.03
C PRO A 53 4.87 -2.40 -15.10
N GLY A 54 5.57 -2.58 -13.99
CA GLY A 54 6.79 -3.37 -13.93
C GLY A 54 6.57 -4.87 -13.75
N GLY A 55 5.31 -5.32 -13.66
CA GLY A 55 4.97 -6.72 -13.53
C GLY A 55 4.82 -7.25 -12.11
N ALA A 56 4.89 -6.39 -11.11
CA ALA A 56 4.68 -6.80 -9.73
C ALA A 56 3.19 -7.03 -9.45
N LEU A 57 2.89 -8.04 -8.65
CA LEU A 57 1.52 -8.33 -8.26
C LEU A 57 1.25 -7.82 -6.84
N VAL A 58 0.12 -7.15 -6.67
CA VAL A 58 -0.32 -6.66 -5.37
C VAL A 58 -1.68 -7.28 -5.06
N HIS A 59 -1.73 -8.03 -3.98
CA HIS A 59 -2.94 -8.70 -3.52
C HIS A 59 -3.59 -7.85 -2.43
N GLY A 60 -4.90 -7.66 -2.52
CA GLY A 60 -5.59 -6.84 -1.56
C GLY A 60 -7.06 -7.17 -1.46
N THR A 61 -7.81 -6.27 -0.82
CA THR A 61 -9.25 -6.41 -0.66
C THR A 61 -9.96 -5.27 -1.40
N ALA A 62 -11.20 -5.48 -1.75
CA ALA A 62 -12.02 -4.47 -2.40
C ALA A 62 -13.33 -4.34 -1.65
N LEU A 63 -13.80 -3.09 -1.50
CA LEU A 63 -15.12 -2.84 -0.96
C LEU A 63 -16.19 -3.14 -2.02
N ASP A 64 -15.84 -2.94 -3.27
CA ASP A 64 -16.69 -3.23 -4.42
C ASP A 64 -15.83 -3.87 -5.50
N ARG A 65 -16.28 -5.01 -6.01
CA ARG A 65 -15.52 -5.78 -7.01
C ARG A 65 -15.93 -5.45 -8.44
N ARG A 66 -16.23 -4.22 -8.70
CA ARG A 66 -16.58 -3.81 -10.05
C ARG A 66 -15.44 -4.08 -11.03
N ALA A 67 -15.82 -4.54 -12.20
CA ALA A 67 -14.87 -4.81 -13.25
C ALA A 67 -14.38 -3.50 -13.87
N GLY A 68 -13.16 -3.13 -13.56
CA GLY A 68 -12.44 -2.07 -14.24
C GLY A 68 -11.09 -2.61 -14.62
N THR A 69 -10.50 -2.10 -15.71
CA THR A 69 -9.15 -2.52 -16.10
C THR A 69 -8.09 -1.77 -15.32
N ASP A 70 -8.28 -0.48 -15.13
CA ASP A 70 -7.34 0.32 -14.35
C ASP A 70 -7.74 0.31 -12.89
N ALA A 71 -6.76 0.22 -12.02
CA ALA A 71 -6.99 0.09 -10.60
C ALA A 71 -5.97 0.88 -9.80
N LEU A 72 -6.38 1.26 -8.60
CA LEU A 72 -5.54 1.97 -7.65
C LEU A 72 -5.64 1.26 -6.31
N MET A 73 -4.51 0.78 -5.81
CA MET A 73 -4.45 0.11 -4.52
C MET A 73 -3.83 1.06 -3.50
N ALA A 74 -4.48 1.24 -2.37
CA ALA A 74 -3.98 2.09 -1.30
C ALA A 74 -3.39 1.24 -0.18
N VAL A 75 -2.19 1.59 0.27
CA VAL A 75 -1.54 0.96 1.42
C VAL A 75 -0.96 2.07 2.29
N ARG A 76 -1.37 2.13 3.55
CA ARG A 76 -0.88 3.17 4.44
C ARG A 76 0.60 2.99 4.75
N THR A 77 1.30 4.10 4.92
CA THR A 77 2.74 4.09 5.19
C THR A 77 3.09 3.27 6.43
N VAL A 78 2.22 3.24 7.44
CA VAL A 78 2.46 2.52 8.69
C VAL A 78 2.15 1.03 8.59
N ARG A 79 1.51 0.59 7.51
CA ARG A 79 1.15 -0.81 7.30
C ARG A 79 2.15 -1.57 6.44
N LEU A 80 3.11 -0.88 5.87
CA LEU A 80 4.21 -1.51 5.15
C LEU A 80 5.31 -1.87 6.12
N ARG A 81 5.99 -2.98 5.86
CA ARG A 81 7.12 -3.45 6.66
C ARG A 81 8.35 -3.56 5.78
N LEU A 82 9.50 -3.30 6.38
CA LEU A 82 10.80 -3.48 5.74
C LEU A 82 11.54 -4.61 6.42
N GLU A 83 12.07 -5.53 5.63
CA GLU A 83 12.84 -6.67 6.13
C GLU A 83 14.04 -6.89 5.23
N ARG A 84 15.11 -7.47 5.80
CA ARG A 84 16.32 -7.75 5.05
C ARG A 84 16.21 -9.04 4.24
N ALA A 85 15.26 -9.90 4.61
CA ALA A 85 14.97 -11.14 3.90
C ALA A 85 13.47 -11.25 3.70
N PRO A 86 13.01 -11.92 2.63
CA PRO A 86 11.57 -12.03 2.40
C PRO A 86 10.91 -12.85 3.49
N PRO A 87 9.81 -12.34 4.10
CA PRO A 87 9.10 -13.10 5.11
C PRO A 87 8.40 -14.30 4.47
N PRO A 88 8.48 -15.49 5.10
CA PRO A 88 7.86 -16.69 4.55
C PRO A 88 6.33 -16.59 4.60
N GLY A 89 5.68 -17.13 3.58
CA GLY A 89 4.23 -17.22 3.52
C GLY A 89 3.49 -15.93 3.15
N SER A 90 4.20 -14.86 2.90
CA SER A 90 3.60 -13.59 2.48
C SER A 90 3.47 -13.52 0.97
N VAL A 91 2.30 -13.09 0.49
CA VAL A 91 2.08 -12.92 -0.96
C VAL A 91 2.46 -11.52 -1.44
N ASN A 92 2.36 -10.52 -0.56
CA ASN A 92 2.77 -9.14 -0.87
C ASN A 92 4.17 -8.91 -0.33
N VAL A 93 5.17 -9.34 -1.09
CA VAL A 93 6.58 -9.16 -0.74
C VAL A 93 7.28 -8.71 -2.01
N TRP A 94 7.91 -7.53 -1.96
CA TRP A 94 8.55 -6.96 -3.13
C TRP A 94 9.97 -6.51 -2.79
N PRO A 95 10.94 -6.79 -3.67
CA PRO A 95 12.30 -6.29 -3.47
C PRO A 95 12.34 -4.79 -3.77
N GLY A 96 13.07 -4.06 -2.95
CA GLY A 96 13.25 -2.63 -3.12
C GLY A 96 14.61 -2.19 -2.60
N ARG A 97 14.87 -0.89 -2.74
CA ARG A 97 16.12 -0.30 -2.28
C ARG A 97 15.82 0.99 -1.55
N ILE A 98 16.45 1.18 -0.40
CA ILE A 98 16.30 2.40 0.39
C ILE A 98 16.95 3.55 -0.38
N ARG A 99 16.14 4.55 -0.76
CA ARG A 99 16.65 5.74 -1.40
C ARG A 99 17.01 6.80 -0.37
N GLN A 100 16.19 6.96 0.66
CA GLN A 100 16.37 7.99 1.66
C GLN A 100 15.78 7.53 2.99
N ARG A 101 16.40 7.97 4.07
CA ARG A 101 15.94 7.69 5.42
C ARG A 101 15.82 9.01 6.17
N VAL A 102 14.67 9.27 6.77
CA VAL A 102 14.43 10.49 7.54
C VAL A 102 13.94 10.12 8.92
N PHE A 103 14.72 10.45 9.94
CA PHE A 103 14.32 10.22 11.32
C PHE A 103 13.37 11.34 11.76
N GLN A 104 12.23 10.98 12.33
CA GLN A 104 11.19 11.93 12.69
C GLN A 104 10.78 11.82 14.17
N GLY A 105 11.72 11.48 15.03
CA GLY A 105 11.48 11.38 16.47
C GLY A 105 11.06 9.98 16.88
N ASP A 106 9.76 9.68 16.82
CA ASP A 106 9.22 8.39 17.26
C ASP A 106 9.34 7.30 16.21
N PHE A 107 9.58 7.67 14.96
CA PHE A 107 9.67 6.72 13.87
C PHE A 107 10.65 7.21 12.81
N THR A 108 11.04 6.30 11.93
CA THR A 108 11.86 6.62 10.76
C THR A 108 11.02 6.47 9.52
N GLN A 109 11.08 7.45 8.64
CA GLN A 109 10.41 7.38 7.35
C GLN A 109 11.42 6.98 6.29
N TYR A 110 11.12 5.89 5.57
CA TYR A 110 11.95 5.38 4.51
C TYR A 110 11.30 5.65 3.17
N HIS A 111 12.10 6.14 2.24
CA HIS A 111 11.72 6.25 0.84
C HIS A 111 12.36 5.08 0.12
N VAL A 112 11.54 4.21 -0.44
CA VAL A 112 11.97 2.95 -1.05
C VAL A 112 11.67 2.96 -2.53
N ASP A 113 12.71 2.77 -3.34
CA ASP A 113 12.54 2.57 -4.78
C ASP A 113 12.03 1.16 -5.03
N TRP A 114 10.90 1.05 -5.67
CA TRP A 114 10.29 -0.22 -6.03
C TRP A 114 9.51 -0.06 -7.33
N ASP A 115 9.80 -0.93 -8.29
CA ASP A 115 9.03 -1.03 -9.54
C ASP A 115 8.91 0.33 -10.26
N GLY A 116 10.00 1.11 -10.27
CA GLY A 116 10.03 2.42 -10.91
C GLY A 116 9.26 3.51 -10.19
N ARG A 117 8.84 3.26 -8.96
CA ARG A 117 8.07 4.20 -8.14
C ARG A 117 8.66 4.30 -6.74
N LEU A 118 8.17 5.27 -5.99
CA LEU A 118 8.62 5.50 -4.64
C LEU A 118 7.52 5.06 -3.66
N LEU A 119 7.90 4.17 -2.74
CA LEU A 119 7.03 3.82 -1.61
C LEU A 119 7.54 4.52 -0.36
N ILE A 120 6.61 4.99 0.46
CA ILE A 120 6.92 5.59 1.75
C ILE A 120 6.55 4.60 2.84
N VAL A 121 7.52 4.27 3.70
CA VAL A 121 7.33 3.33 4.80
C VAL A 121 7.70 4.03 6.10
N ARG A 122 6.79 4.05 7.05
CA ARG A 122 7.04 4.58 8.39
C ARG A 122 7.24 3.42 9.33
N SER A 123 8.41 3.36 9.94
CA SER A 123 8.79 2.26 10.81
C SER A 123 9.19 2.75 12.19
N ALA A 124 8.65 2.10 13.22
CA ALA A 124 9.06 2.33 14.61
C ALA A 124 10.15 1.35 15.04
N SER A 125 10.63 0.51 14.12
CA SER A 125 11.65 -0.48 14.43
C SER A 125 12.96 0.16 14.88
N SER A 126 13.61 -0.46 15.84
CA SER A 126 14.92 -0.02 16.33
C SER A 126 16.07 -0.44 15.40
N GLU A 127 15.81 -1.31 14.43
CA GLU A 127 16.84 -1.74 13.48
C GLU A 127 16.82 -0.81 12.26
N PRO A 128 17.80 0.11 12.17
CA PRO A 128 17.80 1.03 11.04
C PRO A 128 18.27 0.35 9.76
N MET A 129 17.59 0.64 8.66
CA MET A 129 18.07 0.35 7.33
C MET A 129 18.84 1.56 6.83
N ALA A 130 19.88 1.36 6.05
CA ALA A 130 20.69 2.45 5.53
C ALA A 130 20.33 2.77 4.07
N GLU A 131 20.61 3.99 3.65
CA GLU A 131 20.46 4.37 2.26
C GLU A 131 21.32 3.45 1.38
N GLY A 132 20.72 2.97 0.29
CA GLY A 132 21.35 2.03 -0.62
C GLY A 132 21.13 0.57 -0.27
N ASP A 133 20.61 0.27 0.92
CA ASP A 133 20.35 -1.12 1.31
C ASP A 133 19.25 -1.74 0.46
N GLN A 134 19.45 -3.00 0.09
CA GLN A 134 18.38 -3.81 -0.48
C GLN A 134 17.49 -4.32 0.65
N VAL A 135 16.19 -4.19 0.44
CA VAL A 135 15.20 -4.59 1.43
C VAL A 135 14.05 -5.29 0.74
N PHE A 136 13.22 -5.94 1.53
CA PHE A 136 11.95 -6.49 1.07
C PHE A 136 10.82 -5.72 1.76
N VAL A 137 9.94 -5.15 0.95
CA VAL A 137 8.76 -4.46 1.45
C VAL A 137 7.62 -5.47 1.46
N SER A 138 6.93 -5.56 2.56
CA SER A 138 5.81 -6.48 2.68
C SER A 138 4.60 -5.77 3.28
N ALA A 139 3.41 -6.29 2.97
CA ALA A 139 2.15 -5.79 3.48
C ALA A 139 1.17 -6.93 3.61
N ASP A 140 0.38 -6.90 4.69
CA ASP A 140 -0.74 -7.82 4.83
C ASP A 140 -1.81 -7.48 3.79
N THR A 141 -2.40 -8.48 3.17
CA THR A 141 -3.40 -8.29 2.12
C THR A 141 -4.60 -7.48 2.59
N ARG A 142 -4.98 -7.62 3.86
CA ARG A 142 -6.11 -6.87 4.43
C ARG A 142 -5.85 -5.36 4.51
N HIS A 143 -4.59 -4.94 4.47
CA HIS A 143 -4.22 -3.53 4.53
C HIS A 143 -3.98 -2.92 3.15
N CYS A 144 -4.11 -3.71 2.09
CA CYS A 144 -4.05 -3.24 0.72
C CYS A 144 -5.48 -3.17 0.21
N VAL A 145 -5.96 -1.97 -0.10
CA VAL A 145 -7.37 -1.74 -0.42
C VAL A 145 -7.51 -1.16 -1.81
N LEU A 146 -8.32 -1.84 -2.63
CA LEU A 146 -8.64 -1.35 -3.96
C LEU A 146 -9.63 -0.20 -3.84
N LEU A 147 -9.30 0.93 -4.43
CA LEU A 147 -10.11 2.15 -4.37
C LEU A 147 -11.03 2.25 -5.57
N GLU A 148 -12.20 2.85 -5.33
CA GLU A 148 -13.07 3.31 -6.40
C GLU A 148 -12.52 4.63 -6.95
N GLU A 149 -12.50 4.76 -8.25
CA GLU A 149 -12.17 6.02 -8.90
C GLU A 149 -13.38 6.65 -9.55
#